data_4bc479a757639af11063e7045ade7839
#
_entry.id   4bc479a757639af11063e7045ade7839
#
_cell.length_a   1.000
_cell.length_b   1.000
_cell.length_c   1.000
_cell.angle_alpha   90.00
_cell.angle_beta   90.00
_cell.angle_gamma   90.00
#
_symmetry.space_group_name_H-M   'P 1'
#
loop_
_entity.id
_entity.type
_entity.pdbx_description
1 polymer ?
#
loop_
_entity_poly.entity_id
_entity_poly.type
_entity_poly.pdbx_seq_one_letter_code
_entity_poly.pdbx_strand_id
1 'polypeptide(L)'
;MIYDKNNIFAKILRGEIPCKKIYEDKFVLAFHDVNPQKKVHVLVIPKGKYVNLDDFTSRASEKEIVGLIKGIGTVAKKIGISDAVKGGGYRSLVNVGENGGQEVPHLHFHIFGGEKVGRMVS
;
A
#
# COMPACT_ATOMS: atom_id res chain seq x y z
N MET A 1 14.46 -8.01 11.94
CA MET A 1 13.76 -8.71 10.85
C MET A 1 14.64 -8.74 9.61
N ILE A 2 14.71 -9.88 8.97
CA ILE A 2 15.52 -10.01 7.75
C ILE A 2 14.61 -9.81 6.55
N TYR A 3 14.96 -8.85 5.70
CA TYR A 3 14.19 -8.57 4.50
C TYR A 3 14.49 -9.60 3.40
N ASP A 4 13.45 -10.26 2.90
CA ASP A 4 13.57 -11.18 1.77
C ASP A 4 13.51 -10.40 0.45
N LYS A 5 14.66 -10.18 -0.17
CA LYS A 5 14.77 -9.45 -1.45
C LYS A 5 14.11 -10.16 -2.62
N ASN A 6 13.67 -11.40 -2.44
CA ASN A 6 12.99 -12.16 -3.48
C ASN A 6 11.46 -12.09 -3.38
N ASN A 7 10.93 -11.26 -2.46
CA ASN A 7 9.49 -11.07 -2.39
C ASN A 7 8.98 -10.36 -3.66
N ILE A 8 7.70 -10.58 -3.96
CA ILE A 8 7.12 -10.09 -5.22
C ILE A 8 7.15 -8.57 -5.35
N PHE A 9 6.98 -7.83 -4.25
CA PHE A 9 6.99 -6.36 -4.31
C PHE A 9 8.40 -5.81 -4.53
N ALA A 10 9.41 -6.45 -3.97
CA ALA A 10 10.80 -6.10 -4.27
C ALA A 10 11.10 -6.30 -5.75
N LYS A 11 10.59 -7.39 -6.34
CA LYS A 11 10.75 -7.64 -7.77
C LYS A 11 10.03 -6.62 -8.63
N ILE A 12 8.84 -6.18 -8.22
CA ILE A 12 8.11 -5.12 -8.90
C ILE A 12 8.91 -3.81 -8.85
N LEU A 13 9.45 -3.47 -7.68
CA LEU A 13 10.26 -2.25 -7.53
C LEU A 13 11.51 -2.25 -8.40
N ARG A 14 12.11 -3.42 -8.64
CA ARG A 14 13.27 -3.57 -9.52
C ARG A 14 12.90 -3.66 -11.01
N GLY A 15 11.61 -3.68 -11.34
CA GLY A 15 11.16 -3.82 -12.71
C GLY A 15 11.20 -5.24 -13.26
N GLU A 16 11.43 -6.24 -12.41
CA GLU A 16 11.48 -7.65 -12.84
C GLU A 16 10.10 -8.25 -13.07
N ILE A 17 9.09 -7.72 -12.40
CA ILE A 17 7.69 -8.14 -12.54
C ILE A 17 6.87 -6.89 -12.86
N PRO A 18 6.02 -6.92 -13.89
CA PRO A 18 5.18 -5.78 -14.22
C PRO A 18 4.06 -5.58 -13.21
N CYS A 19 3.58 -4.36 -13.09
CA CYS A 19 2.40 -4.02 -12.31
C CYS A 19 1.57 -2.97 -13.04
N LYS A 20 0.30 -2.85 -12.68
CA LYS A 20 -0.57 -1.79 -13.20
C LYS A 20 -0.38 -0.56 -12.34
N LYS A 21 0.66 0.20 -12.63
CA LYS A 21 1.07 1.37 -11.85
C LYS A 21 0.02 2.49 -11.93
N ILE A 22 -0.25 3.09 -10.75
CA ILE A 22 -1.14 4.23 -10.61
C ILE A 22 -0.34 5.50 -10.34
N TYR A 23 0.65 5.40 -9.46
CA TYR A 23 1.38 6.56 -8.97
C TYR A 23 2.76 6.12 -8.46
N GLU A 24 3.72 6.97 -8.66
CA GLU A 24 5.07 6.74 -8.16
C GLU A 24 5.74 8.06 -7.84
N ASP A 25 6.43 8.13 -6.71
CA ASP A 25 7.29 9.25 -6.39
C ASP A 25 8.57 8.75 -5.74
N LYS A 26 9.32 9.64 -5.10
CA LYS A 26 10.59 9.28 -4.45
C LYS A 26 10.42 8.22 -3.34
N PHE A 27 9.27 8.19 -2.69
CA PHE A 27 9.06 7.39 -1.48
C PHE A 27 8.17 6.18 -1.69
N VAL A 28 7.23 6.23 -2.61
CA VAL A 28 6.20 5.19 -2.77
C VAL A 28 5.98 4.79 -4.21
N LEU A 29 5.45 3.58 -4.35
CA LEU A 29 4.86 3.07 -5.59
C LEU A 29 3.47 2.58 -5.26
N ALA A 30 2.49 2.93 -6.09
CA ALA A 30 1.12 2.47 -5.95
C ALA A 30 0.66 1.78 -7.22
N PHE A 31 -0.04 0.66 -7.07
CA PHE A 31 -0.51 -0.15 -8.19
C PHE A 31 -1.76 -0.95 -7.82
N HIS A 32 -2.48 -1.41 -8.83
CA HIS A 32 -3.67 -2.23 -8.62
C HIS A 32 -3.31 -3.62 -8.11
N ASP A 33 -4.06 -4.11 -7.12
CA ASP A 33 -3.93 -5.49 -6.68
C ASP A 33 -4.42 -6.42 -7.80
N VAL A 34 -3.68 -7.50 -8.07
CA VAL A 34 -4.03 -8.45 -9.13
C VAL A 34 -5.24 -9.31 -8.77
N ASN A 35 -5.57 -9.41 -7.48
CA ASN A 35 -6.73 -10.13 -6.97
C ASN A 35 -7.64 -9.17 -6.19
N PRO A 36 -8.32 -8.22 -6.87
CA PRO A 36 -9.09 -7.19 -6.18
C PRO A 36 -10.24 -7.79 -5.39
N GLN A 37 -10.39 -7.35 -4.14
CA GLN A 37 -11.48 -7.78 -3.27
C GLN A 37 -12.65 -6.80 -3.23
N LYS A 38 -12.46 -5.62 -3.83
CA LYS A 38 -13.48 -4.58 -4.00
C LYS A 38 -13.29 -3.96 -5.37
N LYS A 39 -14.26 -3.13 -5.81
CA LYS A 39 -14.17 -2.45 -7.12
C LYS A 39 -12.86 -1.71 -7.29
N VAL A 40 -12.41 -1.02 -6.23
CA VAL A 40 -11.09 -0.42 -6.18
C VAL A 40 -10.31 -1.12 -5.09
N HIS A 41 -9.18 -1.71 -5.46
CA HIS A 41 -8.27 -2.36 -4.52
C HIS A 41 -6.85 -2.03 -4.97
N VAL A 42 -6.23 -1.11 -4.28
CA VAL A 42 -4.92 -0.57 -4.61
C VAL A 42 -3.95 -0.84 -3.47
N LEU A 43 -2.70 -1.07 -3.84
CA LEU A 43 -1.60 -1.23 -2.88
C LEU A 43 -0.70 -0.02 -2.97
N VAL A 44 -0.27 0.48 -1.81
CA VAL A 44 0.74 1.53 -1.70
C VAL A 44 1.90 0.97 -0.89
N ILE A 45 3.07 0.95 -1.49
CA ILE A 45 4.28 0.39 -0.86
C ILE A 45 5.37 1.45 -0.77
N PRO A 46 6.18 1.44 0.30
CA PRO A 46 7.40 2.25 0.34
C PRO A 46 8.45 1.65 -0.59
N LYS A 47 9.33 2.48 -1.12
CA LYS A 47 10.43 2.02 -1.96
C LYS A 47 11.56 1.40 -1.15
N GLY A 48 11.69 1.76 0.13
CA GLY A 48 12.67 1.17 1.01
C GLY A 48 12.35 -0.28 1.38
N LYS A 49 13.36 -1.00 1.84
CA LYS A 49 13.28 -2.43 2.16
C LYS A 49 12.77 -2.62 3.60
N TYR A 50 11.48 -2.53 3.77
CA TYR A 50 10.82 -2.69 5.08
C TYR A 50 9.87 -3.89 5.03
N VAL A 51 10.02 -4.77 6.00
CA VAL A 51 9.24 -6.02 6.06
C VAL A 51 7.78 -5.74 6.37
N ASN A 52 7.52 -4.88 7.35
CA ASN A 52 6.18 -4.58 7.83
C ASN A 52 6.16 -3.22 8.53
N LEU A 53 5.02 -2.85 9.09
CA LEU A 53 4.86 -1.57 9.76
C LEU A 53 5.77 -1.43 10.99
N ASP A 54 5.98 -2.51 11.76
CA ASP A 54 6.86 -2.47 12.92
C ASP A 54 8.31 -2.15 12.50
N ASP A 55 8.77 -2.80 11.44
CA ASP A 55 10.10 -2.56 10.88
C ASP A 55 10.23 -1.12 10.38
N PHE A 56 9.21 -0.65 9.66
CA PHE A 56 9.20 0.69 9.08
C PHE A 56 9.20 1.79 10.15
N THR A 57 8.35 1.65 11.16
CA THR A 57 8.28 2.66 12.23
C THR A 57 9.55 2.70 13.09
N SER A 58 10.31 1.60 13.11
CA SER A 58 11.57 1.53 13.86
C SER A 58 12.75 2.12 13.10
N ARG A 59 12.81 1.94 11.78
CA ARG A 59 14.02 2.23 10.99
C ARG A 59 13.88 3.33 9.96
N ALA A 60 12.66 3.61 9.49
CA ALA A 60 12.47 4.59 8.43
C ALA A 60 12.75 6.01 8.91
N SER A 61 13.22 6.86 8.00
CA SER A 61 13.39 8.28 8.28
C SER A 61 12.02 8.97 8.39
N GLU A 62 12.02 10.14 9.02
CA GLU A 62 10.79 10.94 9.10
C GLU A 62 10.26 11.27 7.69
N LYS A 63 11.14 11.56 6.74
CA LYS A 63 10.75 11.84 5.36
C LYS A 63 10.06 10.65 4.70
N GLU A 64 10.55 9.44 4.95
CA GLU A 64 9.95 8.23 4.43
C GLU A 64 8.55 8.00 5.04
N ILE A 65 8.42 8.23 6.35
CA ILE A 65 7.13 8.06 7.05
C ILE A 65 6.12 9.06 6.51
N VAL A 66 6.50 10.32 6.42
CA VAL A 66 5.64 11.38 5.88
C VAL A 66 5.29 11.08 4.41
N GLY A 67 6.29 10.64 3.62
CA GLY A 67 6.10 10.31 2.21
C GLY A 67 5.10 9.19 2.00
N LEU A 68 5.13 8.15 2.84
CA LEU A 68 4.17 7.05 2.77
C LEU A 68 2.74 7.53 3.07
N ILE A 69 2.55 8.23 4.17
CA ILE A 69 1.23 8.69 4.57
C ILE A 69 0.64 9.68 3.56
N LYS A 70 1.42 10.66 3.12
CA LYS A 70 0.98 11.59 2.08
C LYS A 70 0.70 10.88 0.76
N GLY A 71 1.50 9.87 0.43
CA GLY A 71 1.33 9.06 -0.77
C GLY A 71 -0.01 8.35 -0.80
N ILE A 72 -0.46 7.81 0.33
CA ILE A 72 -1.78 7.17 0.44
C ILE A 72 -2.88 8.17 0.08
N GLY A 73 -2.85 9.35 0.67
CA GLY A 73 -3.83 10.40 0.37
C GLY A 73 -3.79 10.87 -1.07
N THR A 74 -2.59 11.04 -1.61
CA THR A 74 -2.39 11.42 -3.02
C THR A 74 -2.99 10.40 -3.98
N VAL A 75 -2.74 9.12 -3.73
CA VAL A 75 -3.27 8.02 -4.54
C VAL A 75 -4.79 8.00 -4.51
N ALA A 76 -5.39 8.11 -3.31
CA ALA A 76 -6.84 8.10 -3.17
C ALA A 76 -7.50 9.25 -3.96
N LYS A 77 -6.90 10.44 -3.95
CA LYS A 77 -7.39 11.57 -4.74
C LYS A 77 -7.24 11.30 -6.23
N LYS A 78 -6.09 10.79 -6.64
CA LYS A 78 -5.79 10.53 -8.05
C LYS A 78 -6.77 9.55 -8.67
N ILE A 79 -7.15 8.49 -7.95
CA ILE A 79 -8.10 7.51 -8.47
C ILE A 79 -9.56 7.86 -8.18
N GLY A 80 -9.80 9.03 -7.57
CA GLY A 80 -11.13 9.61 -7.46
C GLY A 80 -12.01 9.04 -6.36
N ILE A 81 -11.46 8.34 -5.37
CA ILE A 81 -12.24 7.75 -4.26
C ILE A 81 -12.15 8.55 -2.96
N SER A 82 -11.32 9.57 -2.91
CA SER A 82 -11.15 10.39 -1.71
C SER A 82 -12.42 11.17 -1.39
N ASP A 83 -12.77 11.24 -0.11
CA ASP A 83 -13.88 12.06 0.37
C ASP A 83 -13.63 13.54 0.06
N ALA A 84 -12.38 13.98 0.13
CA ALA A 84 -12.00 15.36 -0.19
C ALA A 84 -12.35 15.79 -1.63
N VAL A 85 -12.45 14.84 -2.55
CA VAL A 85 -12.85 15.09 -3.95
C VAL A 85 -14.24 14.52 -4.24
N LYS A 86 -15.05 14.29 -3.22
CA LYS A 86 -16.42 13.76 -3.30
C LYS A 86 -16.48 12.40 -3.99
N GLY A 87 -15.47 11.57 -3.76
CA GLY A 87 -15.35 10.23 -4.33
C GLY A 87 -15.97 9.13 -3.48
N GLY A 88 -16.66 9.48 -2.41
CA GLY A 88 -17.35 8.52 -1.55
C GLY A 88 -16.54 7.99 -0.37
N GLY A 89 -15.24 8.22 -0.36
CA GLY A 89 -14.38 7.74 0.72
C GLY A 89 -13.82 6.35 0.47
N TYR A 90 -12.90 5.95 1.34
CA TYR A 90 -12.18 4.68 1.18
C TYR A 90 -11.72 4.18 2.53
N ARG A 91 -11.32 2.92 2.57
CA ARG A 91 -10.67 2.33 3.73
C ARG A 91 -9.22 2.04 3.39
N SER A 92 -8.30 2.50 4.24
CA SER A 92 -6.91 2.07 4.14
C SER A 92 -6.60 1.18 5.34
N LEU A 93 -5.88 0.08 5.10
CA LEU A 93 -5.49 -0.84 6.15
C LEU A 93 -4.13 -1.45 5.86
N VAL A 94 -3.49 -1.94 6.91
CA VAL A 94 -2.20 -2.61 6.83
C VAL A 94 -2.23 -3.85 7.71
N ASN A 95 -1.71 -4.96 7.17
CA ASN A 95 -1.59 -6.21 7.89
C ASN A 95 -0.16 -6.39 8.38
N VAL A 96 0.01 -6.82 9.62
CA VAL A 96 1.33 -7.04 10.22
C VAL A 96 1.39 -8.45 10.79
N GLY A 97 2.37 -9.23 10.36
CA GLY A 97 2.64 -10.55 10.90
C GLY A 97 1.56 -11.57 10.63
N GLU A 98 1.70 -12.73 11.27
CA GLU A 98 0.83 -13.88 11.05
C GLU A 98 -0.62 -13.60 11.48
N ASN A 99 -0.81 -13.05 12.67
CA ASN A 99 -2.16 -12.79 13.19
C ASN A 99 -2.87 -11.69 12.38
N GLY A 100 -2.12 -10.78 11.76
CA GLY A 100 -2.65 -9.74 10.90
C GLY A 100 -2.92 -10.22 9.47
N GLY A 101 -2.45 -11.41 9.12
CA GLY A 101 -2.65 -11.96 7.79
C GLY A 101 -1.75 -11.37 6.71
N GLN A 102 -0.56 -10.89 7.08
CA GLN A 102 0.38 -10.36 6.10
C GLN A 102 0.95 -11.49 5.25
N GLU A 103 0.72 -11.45 3.94
CA GLU A 103 1.16 -12.49 3.02
C GLU A 103 2.52 -12.17 2.39
N VAL A 104 2.73 -10.93 1.93
CA VAL A 104 3.97 -10.51 1.29
C VAL A 104 4.84 -9.77 2.31
N PRO A 105 6.11 -10.20 2.53
CA PRO A 105 7.00 -9.59 3.52
C PRO A 105 7.68 -8.31 3.02
N HIS A 106 6.88 -7.40 2.52
CA HIS A 106 7.22 -6.02 2.18
C HIS A 106 6.03 -5.17 2.57
N LEU A 107 6.25 -4.17 3.41
CA LEU A 107 5.19 -3.29 3.91
C LEU A 107 4.29 -2.81 2.77
N HIS A 108 2.99 -2.95 2.94
CA HIS A 108 2.03 -2.43 1.98
C HIS A 108 0.71 -2.07 2.66
N PHE A 109 0.17 -0.94 2.26
CA PHE A 109 -1.17 -0.52 2.67
C PHE A 109 -2.13 -0.90 1.55
N HIS A 110 -3.27 -1.48 1.95
CA HIS A 110 -4.39 -1.69 1.04
C HIS A 110 -5.28 -0.46 1.05
N ILE A 111 -5.79 -0.08 -0.11
CA ILE A 111 -6.81 0.95 -0.24
C ILE A 111 -8.01 0.30 -0.93
N PHE A 112 -9.16 0.31 -0.25
CA PHE A 112 -10.42 -0.21 -0.78
C PHE A 112 -11.42 0.91 -0.95
N GLY A 113 -12.07 0.96 -2.10
CA GLY A 113 -13.06 2.00 -2.38
C GLY A 113 -13.93 1.65 -3.58
N GLY A 114 -14.61 2.67 -4.12
CA GLY A 114 -15.49 2.51 -5.27
C GLY A 114 -16.82 1.90 -4.93
N GLU A 115 -17.03 1.48 -3.69
CA GLU A 115 -18.26 0.88 -3.15
C GLU A 115 -18.16 0.85 -1.63
N LYS A 116 -19.24 0.52 -0.96
CA LYS A 116 -19.19 0.33 0.50
C LYS A 116 -18.32 -0.87 0.81
N VAL A 117 -17.35 -0.69 1.69
CA VAL A 117 -16.36 -1.72 2.00
C VAL A 117 -16.92 -2.78 2.95
N GLY A 118 -17.95 -2.44 3.72
CA GLY A 118 -18.57 -3.38 4.64
C GLY A 118 -18.05 -3.29 6.06
N ARG A 119 -18.07 -4.40 6.78
CA ARG A 119 -17.64 -4.44 8.18
C ARG A 119 -16.16 -4.11 8.30
N MET A 120 -15.77 -3.51 9.44
CA MET A 120 -14.38 -3.22 9.73
C MET A 120 -13.54 -4.50 9.77
N VAL A 121 -14.09 -5.54 10.41
CA VAL A 121 -13.47 -6.87 10.46
C VAL A 121 -14.55 -7.89 10.12
N SER A 122 -14.22 -8.79 9.20
CA SER A 122 -15.14 -9.84 8.77
C SER A 122 -14.98 -11.13 9.56
#